data_9c6808bd3a778df80c643ebfe8d55640
#
_entry.id   9c6808bd3a778df80c643ebfe8d55640
#
_cell.length_a   1.000
_cell.length_b   1.000
_cell.length_c   1.000
_cell.angle_alpha   90.00
_cell.angle_beta   90.00
_cell.angle_gamma   90.00
#
_symmetry.space_group_name_H-M   'P 1'
#
loop_
_entity.id
_entity.type
_entity.pdbx_description
1 polymer ?
#
loop_
_entity_poly.entity_id
_entity_poly.type
_entity_poly.pdbx_seq_one_letter_code
_entity_poly.pdbx_strand_id
1 'polypeptide(L)'
;MKKLIPEVYEQGISQENIDPIDLPEIHDVEFKDGTIRFTAHVDIKPEIKIKQYKGIKVTRKDSKVTDEELNKTLEYFKTSQGKDKETVIDDHFAKSLGYPSLETFKQSLTRQMEMDKDRQNRMDVENQIVDFLLKETP
;
A
#
# COMPACT_ATOMS: atom_id res chain seq x y z
N MET A 1 24.26 -5.64 -39.45
CA MET A 1 24.53 -4.74 -38.33
C MET A 1 23.42 -4.72 -37.25
N LYS A 2 22.12 -4.66 -37.58
CA LYS A 2 21.03 -4.59 -36.56
C LYS A 2 20.88 -5.84 -35.66
N LYS A 3 21.50 -6.97 -35.96
CA LYS A 3 21.43 -8.18 -35.14
C LYS A 3 22.67 -8.44 -34.25
N LEU A 4 23.81 -7.82 -34.59
CA LEU A 4 25.08 -8.08 -33.92
C LEU A 4 25.17 -7.40 -32.53
N ILE A 5 24.67 -6.15 -32.40
CA ILE A 5 24.71 -5.41 -31.14
C ILE A 5 23.93 -6.11 -30.04
N PRO A 6 22.67 -6.58 -30.25
CA PRO A 6 21.94 -7.32 -29.23
C PRO A 6 22.67 -8.61 -28.79
N GLU A 7 23.23 -9.37 -29.71
CA GLU A 7 23.95 -10.62 -29.41
C GLU A 7 25.18 -10.36 -28.52
N VAL A 8 25.99 -9.34 -28.90
CA VAL A 8 27.18 -8.96 -28.11
C VAL A 8 26.79 -8.40 -26.75
N TYR A 9 25.71 -7.61 -26.67
CA TYR A 9 25.18 -7.09 -25.42
C TYR A 9 24.73 -8.22 -24.49
N GLU A 10 23.93 -9.18 -24.97
CA GLU A 10 23.48 -10.35 -24.21
C GLU A 10 24.65 -11.19 -23.67
N GLN A 11 25.70 -11.37 -24.48
CA GLN A 11 26.91 -12.03 -24.04
C GLN A 11 27.62 -11.24 -22.94
N GLY A 12 27.74 -9.92 -23.07
CA GLY A 12 28.36 -9.05 -22.09
C GLY A 12 27.66 -9.07 -20.74
N ILE A 13 26.35 -8.87 -20.71
CA ILE A 13 25.57 -8.90 -19.46
C ILE A 13 25.60 -10.28 -18.78
N SER A 14 25.61 -11.34 -19.61
CA SER A 14 25.69 -12.71 -19.10
C SER A 14 27.05 -13.03 -18.48
N GLN A 15 28.15 -12.52 -19.07
CA GLN A 15 29.52 -12.70 -18.55
C GLN A 15 29.73 -11.93 -17.24
N GLU A 16 29.21 -10.71 -17.17
CA GLU A 16 29.31 -9.85 -15.97
C GLU A 16 28.23 -10.17 -14.91
N ASN A 17 27.33 -11.12 -15.19
CA ASN A 17 26.22 -11.50 -14.32
C ASN A 17 25.34 -10.32 -13.90
N ILE A 18 25.08 -9.42 -14.87
CA ILE A 18 24.22 -8.24 -14.69
C ILE A 18 22.77 -8.62 -15.03
N ASP A 19 21.83 -8.23 -14.17
CA ASP A 19 20.39 -8.40 -14.40
C ASP A 19 19.74 -7.03 -14.64
N PRO A 20 19.60 -6.61 -15.92
CA PRO A 20 19.03 -5.32 -16.26
C PRO A 20 17.53 -5.30 -16.05
N ILE A 21 17.00 -4.13 -15.60
CA ILE A 21 15.56 -3.93 -15.37
C ILE A 21 14.86 -3.56 -16.68
N ASP A 22 15.57 -2.85 -17.58
CA ASP A 22 15.02 -2.32 -18.83
C ASP A 22 15.99 -2.53 -19.99
N LEU A 23 15.55 -2.14 -21.19
CA LEU A 23 16.37 -2.19 -22.40
C LEU A 23 17.54 -1.22 -22.30
N PRO A 24 18.76 -1.62 -22.79
CA PRO A 24 19.92 -0.76 -22.74
C PRO A 24 19.81 0.45 -23.67
N GLU A 25 20.33 1.58 -23.23
CA GLU A 25 20.62 2.70 -24.10
C GLU A 25 22.02 2.53 -24.70
N ILE A 26 22.08 2.41 -26.05
CA ILE A 26 23.33 2.18 -26.78
C ILE A 26 23.88 3.50 -27.31
N HIS A 27 25.12 3.81 -26.91
CA HIS A 27 25.86 5.01 -27.30
C HIS A 27 27.22 4.65 -27.91
N ASP A 28 27.85 5.61 -28.57
CA ASP A 28 29.25 5.57 -29.03
C ASP A 28 29.59 4.31 -29.90
N VAL A 29 28.70 4.00 -30.83
CA VAL A 29 28.91 2.83 -31.71
C VAL A 29 30.00 3.13 -32.74
N GLU A 30 31.14 2.48 -32.59
CA GLU A 30 32.26 2.56 -33.52
C GLU A 30 32.48 1.19 -34.21
N PHE A 31 32.76 1.23 -35.50
CA PHE A 31 33.14 0.05 -36.26
C PHE A 31 34.50 0.30 -36.94
N LYS A 32 35.53 -0.40 -36.49
CA LYS A 32 36.90 -0.24 -36.99
C LYS A 32 37.59 -1.61 -37.04
N ASP A 33 38.27 -1.86 -38.16
CA ASP A 33 39.08 -3.05 -38.40
C ASP A 33 38.35 -4.39 -38.15
N GLY A 34 37.05 -4.46 -38.49
CA GLY A 34 36.24 -5.65 -38.29
C GLY A 34 35.76 -5.82 -36.84
N THR A 35 36.09 -4.88 -35.96
CA THR A 35 35.68 -4.89 -34.54
C THR A 35 34.60 -3.84 -34.30
N ILE A 36 33.56 -4.21 -33.55
CA ILE A 36 32.52 -3.30 -33.07
C ILE A 36 32.78 -2.93 -31.60
N ARG A 37 32.68 -1.65 -31.30
CA ARG A 37 32.76 -1.11 -29.96
C ARG A 37 31.54 -0.24 -29.74
N PHE A 38 30.90 -0.35 -28.57
CA PHE A 38 29.77 0.47 -28.16
C PHE A 38 29.71 0.57 -26.64
N THR A 39 29.05 1.60 -26.14
CA THR A 39 28.73 1.78 -24.75
C THR A 39 27.24 1.49 -24.53
N ALA A 40 26.94 0.60 -23.59
CA ALA A 40 25.56 0.30 -23.20
C ALA A 40 25.34 0.81 -21.77
N HIS A 41 24.38 1.73 -21.59
CA HIS A 41 23.90 2.13 -20.29
C HIS A 41 22.70 1.27 -19.92
N VAL A 42 22.79 0.64 -18.77
CA VAL A 42 21.76 -0.27 -18.24
C VAL A 42 21.37 0.09 -16.83
N ASP A 43 20.09 0.11 -16.58
CA ASP A 43 19.57 0.23 -15.21
C ASP A 43 19.56 -1.15 -14.55
N ILE A 44 20.23 -1.24 -13.41
CA ILE A 44 20.29 -2.47 -12.62
C ILE A 44 19.50 -2.32 -11.33
N LYS A 45 18.95 -3.44 -10.86
CA LYS A 45 18.27 -3.47 -9.56
C LYS A 45 19.27 -3.23 -8.44
N PRO A 46 19.09 -2.20 -7.59
CA PRO A 46 20.02 -1.93 -6.51
C PRO A 46 19.96 -3.06 -5.46
N GLU A 47 21.12 -3.46 -4.95
CA GLU A 47 21.19 -4.34 -3.78
C GLU A 47 20.82 -3.56 -2.53
N ILE A 48 19.58 -3.74 -2.06
CA ILE A 48 19.10 -3.13 -0.83
C ILE A 48 19.56 -3.97 0.37
N LYS A 49 20.47 -3.44 1.19
CA LYS A 49 20.90 -4.07 2.44
C LYS A 49 20.17 -3.44 3.61
N ILE A 50 19.11 -4.10 4.07
CA ILE A 50 18.36 -3.66 5.26
C ILE A 50 19.20 -3.94 6.49
N LYS A 51 19.65 -2.89 7.19
CA LYS A 51 20.51 -3.00 8.38
C LYS A 51 19.76 -3.52 9.60
N GLN A 52 18.56 -3.03 9.83
CA GLN A 52 17.75 -3.41 10.99
C GLN A 52 16.30 -3.61 10.56
N TYR A 53 15.81 -4.84 10.63
CA TYR A 53 14.42 -5.22 10.32
C TYR A 53 13.70 -5.89 11.50
N LYS A 54 14.40 -6.05 12.66
CA LYS A 54 13.85 -6.64 13.88
C LYS A 54 13.85 -5.62 15.01
N GLY A 55 12.86 -5.73 15.90
CA GLY A 55 12.77 -4.86 17.08
C GLY A 55 12.29 -3.44 16.77
N ILE A 56 11.62 -3.23 15.65
CA ILE A 56 11.02 -1.95 15.28
C ILE A 56 9.91 -1.62 16.28
N LYS A 57 9.99 -0.47 16.93
CA LYS A 57 8.96 0.00 17.85
C LYS A 57 7.83 0.64 17.06
N VAL A 58 6.64 0.08 17.18
CA VAL A 58 5.41 0.58 16.54
C VAL A 58 4.38 0.96 17.60
N THR A 59 3.57 1.95 17.31
CA THR A 59 2.46 2.36 18.16
C THR A 59 1.16 1.87 17.55
N ARG A 60 0.41 1.06 18.31
CA ARG A 60 -0.93 0.62 17.94
C ARG A 60 -1.96 1.36 18.77
N LYS A 61 -2.98 1.91 18.13
CA LYS A 61 -4.12 2.55 18.80
C LYS A 61 -5.12 1.51 19.29
N ASP A 62 -5.93 1.85 20.28
CA ASP A 62 -7.04 0.99 20.70
C ASP A 62 -8.12 0.95 19.60
N SER A 63 -8.63 -0.24 19.33
CA SER A 63 -9.72 -0.45 18.37
C SER A 63 -11.11 -0.43 19.01
N LYS A 64 -11.21 -0.27 20.33
CA LYS A 64 -12.51 -0.15 21.00
C LYS A 64 -13.26 1.08 20.54
N VAL A 65 -14.56 0.93 20.36
CA VAL A 65 -15.48 2.00 20.02
C VAL A 65 -16.04 2.60 21.29
N THR A 66 -15.96 3.91 21.41
CA THR A 66 -16.57 4.64 22.52
C THR A 66 -18.04 4.94 22.23
N ASP A 67 -18.84 5.14 23.28
CA ASP A 67 -20.26 5.52 23.13
C ASP A 67 -20.43 6.85 22.37
N GLU A 68 -19.48 7.77 22.53
CA GLU A 68 -19.49 9.03 21.78
C GLU A 68 -19.31 8.82 20.27
N GLU A 69 -18.39 7.94 19.88
CA GLU A 69 -18.16 7.60 18.48
C GLU A 69 -19.37 6.88 17.86
N LEU A 70 -19.94 5.94 18.63
CA LEU A 70 -21.15 5.25 18.21
C LEU A 70 -22.31 6.25 18.00
N ASN A 71 -22.53 7.17 18.93
CA ASN A 71 -23.58 8.17 18.82
C ASN A 71 -23.36 9.12 17.61
N LYS A 72 -22.13 9.57 17.38
CA LYS A 72 -21.80 10.38 16.19
C LYS A 72 -22.11 9.65 14.90
N THR A 73 -21.79 8.36 14.84
CA THR A 73 -22.06 7.54 13.66
C THR A 73 -23.55 7.33 13.46
N LEU A 74 -24.33 7.12 14.54
CA LEU A 74 -25.78 7.03 14.48
C LEU A 74 -26.42 8.33 13.97
N GLU A 75 -25.95 9.49 14.44
CA GLU A 75 -26.39 10.81 13.94
C GLU A 75 -26.05 11.02 12.45
N TYR A 76 -24.88 10.53 12.02
CA TYR A 76 -24.52 10.56 10.61
C TYR A 76 -25.49 9.70 9.76
N PHE A 77 -25.83 8.50 10.20
CA PHE A 77 -26.82 7.65 9.53
C PHE A 77 -28.18 8.33 9.41
N LYS A 78 -28.62 9.01 10.48
CA LYS A 78 -29.85 9.79 10.51
C LYS A 78 -29.87 10.87 9.41
N THR A 79 -28.80 11.63 9.31
CA THR A 79 -28.67 12.73 8.34
C THR A 79 -28.47 12.24 6.91
N SER A 80 -27.70 11.16 6.70
CA SER A 80 -27.38 10.64 5.37
C SER A 80 -28.60 10.02 4.65
N GLN A 81 -29.61 9.59 5.40
CA GLN A 81 -30.84 9.01 4.84
C GLN A 81 -31.90 10.07 4.44
N GLY A 82 -31.54 11.35 4.46
CA GLY A 82 -32.48 12.42 4.10
C GLY A 82 -33.69 12.54 5.04
N LYS A 83 -33.62 11.92 6.23
CA LYS A 83 -34.63 12.04 7.25
C LYS A 83 -34.38 13.30 8.07
N ASP A 84 -35.42 14.06 8.31
CA ASP A 84 -35.36 15.33 9.03
C ASP A 84 -34.66 15.17 10.39
N LYS A 85 -34.09 16.27 10.90
CA LYS A 85 -33.40 16.33 12.21
C LYS A 85 -34.27 15.84 13.37
N GLU A 86 -35.60 15.77 13.19
CA GLU A 86 -36.58 15.29 14.16
C GLU A 86 -36.77 13.76 14.18
N THR A 87 -36.12 13.02 13.26
CA THR A 87 -36.23 11.54 13.26
C THR A 87 -35.59 10.99 14.54
N VAL A 88 -36.38 10.28 15.33
CA VAL A 88 -35.88 9.60 16.54
C VAL A 88 -35.17 8.31 16.14
N ILE A 89 -34.01 8.07 16.76
CA ILE A 89 -33.25 6.82 16.58
C ILE A 89 -33.86 5.78 17.55
N ASP A 90 -34.85 5.05 17.06
CA ASP A 90 -35.60 4.03 17.78
C ASP A 90 -35.64 2.68 17.03
N ASP A 91 -36.43 1.74 17.51
CA ASP A 91 -36.61 0.44 16.87
C ASP A 91 -37.24 0.53 15.49
N HIS A 92 -38.05 1.55 15.22
CA HIS A 92 -38.66 1.77 13.90
C HIS A 92 -37.58 2.21 12.91
N PHE A 93 -36.67 3.08 13.34
CA PHE A 93 -35.51 3.48 12.57
C PHE A 93 -34.63 2.27 12.24
N ALA A 94 -34.31 1.41 13.23
CA ALA A 94 -33.52 0.18 13.01
C ALA A 94 -34.20 -0.78 12.03
N LYS A 95 -35.52 -0.97 12.13
CA LYS A 95 -36.30 -1.80 11.21
C LYS A 95 -36.28 -1.25 9.76
N SER A 96 -36.29 0.05 9.59
CA SER A 96 -36.18 0.67 8.26
C SER A 96 -34.80 0.40 7.60
N LEU A 97 -33.80 0.04 8.40
CA LEU A 97 -32.44 -0.36 7.96
C LEU A 97 -32.27 -1.87 7.85
N GLY A 98 -33.37 -2.66 8.12
CA GLY A 98 -33.34 -4.13 8.05
C GLY A 98 -32.90 -4.83 9.33
N TYR A 99 -32.81 -4.10 10.46
CA TYR A 99 -32.45 -4.67 11.75
C TYR A 99 -33.70 -4.91 12.62
N PRO A 100 -33.76 -6.00 13.40
CA PRO A 100 -34.94 -6.33 14.19
C PRO A 100 -35.19 -5.35 15.34
N SER A 101 -34.15 -4.72 15.90
CA SER A 101 -34.22 -3.76 16.99
C SER A 101 -33.06 -2.77 16.93
N LEU A 102 -33.20 -1.64 17.64
CA LEU A 102 -32.15 -0.63 17.79
C LEU A 102 -30.90 -1.21 18.47
N GLU A 103 -31.09 -2.08 19.45
CA GLU A 103 -29.98 -2.72 20.16
C GLU A 103 -29.16 -3.61 19.22
N THR A 104 -29.79 -4.45 18.39
CA THR A 104 -29.12 -5.28 17.40
C THR A 104 -28.37 -4.40 16.37
N PHE A 105 -28.98 -3.30 15.97
CA PHE A 105 -28.34 -2.33 15.05
C PHE A 105 -27.09 -1.72 15.70
N LYS A 106 -27.18 -1.23 16.93
CA LYS A 106 -26.03 -0.68 17.68
C LYS A 106 -24.92 -1.70 17.84
N GLN A 107 -25.22 -2.94 18.21
CA GLN A 107 -24.22 -4.01 18.34
C GLN A 107 -23.52 -4.31 17.00
N SER A 108 -24.30 -4.40 15.92
CA SER A 108 -23.75 -4.64 14.59
C SER A 108 -22.85 -3.48 14.15
N LEU A 109 -23.29 -2.23 14.37
CA LEU A 109 -22.56 -1.04 14.05
C LEU A 109 -21.25 -0.95 14.85
N THR A 110 -21.30 -1.18 16.17
CA THR A 110 -20.11 -1.21 17.04
C THR A 110 -19.11 -2.23 16.52
N ARG A 111 -19.56 -3.45 16.23
CA ARG A 111 -18.68 -4.50 15.70
C ARG A 111 -18.05 -4.10 14.36
N GLN A 112 -18.82 -3.49 13.47
CA GLN A 112 -18.29 -3.01 12.19
C GLN A 112 -17.23 -1.92 12.40
N MET A 113 -17.50 -0.94 13.26
CA MET A 113 -16.56 0.13 13.58
C MET A 113 -15.27 -0.40 14.22
N GLU A 114 -15.37 -1.40 15.11
CA GLU A 114 -14.21 -2.06 15.71
C GLU A 114 -13.36 -2.78 14.67
N MET A 115 -13.99 -3.48 13.73
CA MET A 115 -13.28 -4.14 12.63
C MET A 115 -12.60 -3.12 11.71
N ASP A 116 -13.23 -2.00 11.41
CA ASP A 116 -12.66 -0.94 10.59
C ASP A 116 -11.49 -0.25 11.30
N LYS A 117 -11.60 0.02 12.61
CA LYS A 117 -10.50 0.52 13.44
C LYS A 117 -9.33 -0.46 13.49
N ASP A 118 -9.60 -1.75 13.65
CA ASP A 118 -8.53 -2.76 13.66
C ASP A 118 -7.81 -2.85 12.32
N ARG A 119 -8.56 -2.77 11.23
CA ARG A 119 -8.01 -2.71 9.88
C ARG A 119 -7.14 -1.47 9.67
N GLN A 120 -7.63 -0.30 10.10
CA GLN A 120 -6.86 0.95 10.03
C GLN A 120 -5.59 0.88 10.87
N ASN A 121 -5.68 0.33 12.09
CA ASN A 121 -4.52 0.14 12.96
C ASN A 121 -3.46 -0.78 12.36
N ARG A 122 -3.87 -1.83 11.65
CA ARG A 122 -2.91 -2.69 10.93
C ARG A 122 -2.19 -1.91 9.83
N MET A 123 -2.92 -1.16 9.02
CA MET A 123 -2.33 -0.32 7.98
C MET A 123 -1.39 0.74 8.57
N ASP A 124 -1.77 1.37 9.68
CA ASP A 124 -0.92 2.35 10.38
C ASP A 124 0.37 1.70 10.89
N VAL A 125 0.31 0.49 11.43
CA VAL A 125 1.49 -0.27 11.89
C VAL A 125 2.38 -0.66 10.70
N GLU A 126 1.80 -1.15 9.61
CA GLU A 126 2.54 -1.48 8.38
C GLU A 126 3.26 -0.24 7.83
N ASN A 127 2.57 0.90 7.77
CA ASN A 127 3.17 2.16 7.33
C ASN A 127 4.33 2.61 8.25
N GLN A 128 4.17 2.51 9.58
CA GLN A 128 5.25 2.83 10.52
C GLN A 128 6.50 1.95 10.29
N ILE A 129 6.30 0.67 9.98
CA ILE A 129 7.39 -0.26 9.67
C ILE A 129 8.07 0.14 8.35
N VAL A 130 7.28 0.39 7.31
CA VAL A 130 7.80 0.81 6.00
C VAL A 130 8.57 2.13 6.10
N ASP A 131 8.00 3.12 6.79
CA ASP A 131 8.66 4.42 7.01
C ASP A 131 9.98 4.29 7.77
N PHE A 132 10.01 3.40 8.77
CA PHE A 132 11.25 3.12 9.49
C PHE A 132 12.31 2.50 8.56
N LEU A 133 11.93 1.49 7.79
CA LEU A 133 12.83 0.81 6.87
C LEU A 133 13.36 1.76 5.78
N LEU A 134 12.52 2.63 5.24
CA LEU A 134 12.92 3.64 4.25
C LEU A 134 13.91 4.66 4.82
N LYS A 135 13.79 5.04 6.09
CA LYS A 135 14.72 5.96 6.76
C LYS A 135 16.08 5.33 7.06
N GLU A 136 16.09 4.03 7.36
CA GLU A 136 17.32 3.30 7.70
C GLU A 136 18.04 2.72 6.47
N THR A 137 17.39 2.76 5.30
CA THR A 137 17.96 2.26 4.04
C THR A 137 18.41 3.47 3.21
N PRO A 138 19.70 3.56 2.87
CA PRO A 138 20.24 4.66 2.06
C PRO A 138 19.78 4.59 0.61
#